data_25b1842d177b6c9db19d06899159608c
#
_entry.id   25b1842d177b6c9db19d06899159608c
#
_cell.length_a   1.000
_cell.length_b   1.000
_cell.length_c   1.000
_cell.angle_alpha   90.00
_cell.angle_beta   90.00
_cell.angle_gamma   90.00
#
_symmetry.space_group_name_H-M   'P 1'
#
loop_
_entity.id
_entity.type
_entity.pdbx_description
1 polymer ?
#
loop_
_entity_poly.entity_id
_entity_poly.type
_entity_poly.pdbx_seq_one_letter_code
_entity_poly.pdbx_strand_id
1 'polypeptide(L)'
;MSDHTLEEQLLHHEEVHISSDLPFRKWLYSWLLDPHIEGNYQKSLDKWIVILIVGNLFALVFEQIPAIFHAYEKWFHFFDIFSVVVFTIEYLLRFYLAPEDEEFKKRKYARGSYVVSPFALIDLIAILPFFLQAFISVDLRYLRSLRLLRILKLFRILIPAYKEFVVANQGRTFRQKIHAVVYPSAYGGSLHTIFDTFIVIWVIVSVLAVILESVQGIHYLLNLEFIVLDAIAVSIFTLEYCLRMYCCVEEPGYQRAVSGRLKMAKSTSSIIDILAIAPFFLEVFLHHLIDLRFMRVFRLLRLLKLSRYTGATQSLSKVIVREWPVMAASAFIMLLLVVMTASLGYLFEHEAQPDKFENIPQAIYWAVVTLASVGYGDISPITPAGRAMTIVLALIGIGIFAIPAALLSSAFSDQLKRDRESLVNTIYEMLADGHLDQKEIEYIKTESKRLHLTDEEIKLLIDKANRERELMDDVAVLPLHKIAANTEHSIEHFKHLLGQVRQLSLLTDQAKFQAAIDNSDRLTETDKKLWNMIALQQSSSK
;
A
#
# COMPACT_ATOMS: atom_id res chain seq x y z
N MET A 1 -30.53 -10.89 22.97
CA MET A 1 -29.62 -10.28 23.97
C MET A 1 -28.15 -10.39 23.50
N SER A 2 -27.87 -10.26 22.18
CA SER A 2 -26.53 -10.46 21.60
C SER A 2 -26.15 -9.43 20.50
N ASP A 3 -27.06 -8.56 20.05
CA ASP A 3 -26.74 -7.65 18.93
C ASP A 3 -25.89 -6.43 19.33
N HIS A 4 -25.95 -5.99 20.58
CA HIS A 4 -25.12 -4.89 21.07
C HIS A 4 -23.61 -5.20 21.19
N THR A 5 -23.25 -6.46 21.36
CA THR A 5 -21.84 -6.85 21.58
C THR A 5 -20.99 -6.85 20.32
N LEU A 6 -21.58 -7.09 19.14
CA LEU A 6 -20.86 -7.16 17.87
C LEU A 6 -20.55 -5.77 17.29
N GLU A 7 -21.52 -4.88 17.38
CA GLU A 7 -21.34 -3.45 17.07
C GLU A 7 -20.27 -2.83 17.98
N GLU A 8 -20.34 -3.12 19.26
CA GLU A 8 -19.34 -2.70 20.23
C GLU A 8 -17.94 -3.23 19.91
N GLN A 9 -17.75 -4.46 19.48
CA GLN A 9 -16.41 -5.02 19.18
C GLN A 9 -15.76 -4.50 17.89
N LEU A 10 -16.57 -4.13 16.87
CA LEU A 10 -16.05 -3.64 15.58
C LEU A 10 -15.94 -2.11 15.52
N LEU A 11 -16.79 -1.41 16.26
CA LEU A 11 -16.89 0.05 16.24
C LEU A 11 -16.29 0.72 17.47
N HIS A 12 -15.85 -0.05 18.47
CA HIS A 12 -15.03 0.50 19.54
C HIS A 12 -13.64 0.90 18.99
N HIS A 13 -13.61 1.92 18.13
CA HIS A 13 -12.89 3.10 18.55
C HIS A 13 -13.69 3.62 19.74
N GLU A 14 -13.45 3.02 20.91
CA GLU A 14 -13.70 3.77 22.11
C GLU A 14 -13.09 5.15 21.85
N GLU A 15 -13.93 6.19 21.72
CA GLU A 15 -13.48 7.51 22.15
C GLU A 15 -12.82 7.19 23.47
N VAL A 16 -11.49 7.38 23.55
CA VAL A 16 -10.68 6.99 24.69
C VAL A 16 -11.29 7.69 25.88
N HIS A 17 -12.30 7.09 26.49
CA HIS A 17 -12.91 7.54 27.74
C HIS A 17 -11.92 7.26 28.85
N ILE A 18 -10.78 7.97 28.74
CA ILE A 18 -9.88 8.13 29.87
C ILE A 18 -10.67 9.01 30.84
N SER A 19 -11.18 8.40 31.91
CA SER A 19 -11.99 9.12 32.86
C SER A 19 -11.21 10.34 33.38
N SER A 20 -11.85 11.51 33.35
CA SER A 20 -11.27 12.76 33.84
C SER A 20 -10.88 12.71 35.34
N ASP A 21 -11.37 11.70 36.05
CA ASP A 21 -11.14 11.51 37.49
C ASP A 21 -9.81 10.81 37.83
N LEU A 22 -9.00 10.44 36.84
CA LEU A 22 -7.69 9.84 37.09
C LEU A 22 -6.69 10.88 37.60
N PRO A 23 -5.81 10.52 38.53
CA PRO A 23 -4.67 11.38 38.90
C PRO A 23 -3.88 11.76 37.64
N PHE A 24 -3.46 13.04 37.54
CA PHE A 24 -2.79 13.62 36.36
C PHE A 24 -1.71 12.71 35.78
N ARG A 25 -0.92 12.05 36.60
CA ARG A 25 0.16 11.13 36.17
C ARG A 25 -0.38 9.89 35.46
N LYS A 26 -1.47 9.27 35.99
CA LYS A 26 -2.14 8.13 35.33
C LYS A 26 -2.84 8.55 34.04
N TRP A 27 -3.52 9.69 34.06
CA TRP A 27 -4.15 10.25 32.88
C TRP A 27 -3.14 10.49 31.75
N LEU A 28 -1.99 11.09 32.08
CA LEU A 28 -0.90 11.34 31.12
C LEU A 28 -0.28 10.04 30.60
N TYR A 29 -0.12 9.02 31.45
CA TYR A 29 0.37 7.70 31.05
C TYR A 29 -0.59 7.04 30.05
N SER A 30 -1.89 7.02 30.34
CA SER A 30 -2.92 6.44 29.48
C SER A 30 -2.96 7.10 28.10
N TRP A 31 -2.75 8.41 28.02
CA TRP A 31 -2.74 9.14 26.76
C TRP A 31 -1.47 8.91 25.93
N LEU A 32 -0.33 8.78 26.54
CA LEU A 32 0.97 8.85 25.84
C LEU A 32 1.72 7.52 25.76
N LEU A 33 1.55 6.61 26.71
CA LEU A 33 2.44 5.47 26.87
C LEU A 33 1.73 4.12 27.14
N ASP A 34 0.43 4.09 27.38
CA ASP A 34 -0.29 2.85 27.68
C ASP A 34 -0.52 2.01 26.39
N PRO A 35 0.12 0.83 26.26
CA PRO A 35 -0.01 0.01 25.06
C PRO A 35 -1.37 -0.68 24.93
N HIS A 36 -2.17 -0.73 26.01
CA HIS A 36 -3.46 -1.43 26.03
C HIS A 36 -4.64 -0.55 25.59
N ILE A 37 -4.43 0.77 25.49
CA ILE A 37 -5.46 1.71 25.05
C ILE A 37 -5.31 1.97 23.55
N GLU A 38 -6.20 1.42 22.75
CA GLU A 38 -6.25 1.71 21.32
C GLU A 38 -6.71 3.16 21.10
N GLY A 39 -6.08 3.87 20.15
CA GLY A 39 -6.42 5.27 19.83
C GLY A 39 -5.64 6.33 20.61
N ASN A 40 -4.77 5.97 21.55
CA ASN A 40 -3.89 6.90 22.25
C ASN A 40 -2.76 7.43 21.33
N TYR A 41 -2.04 8.45 21.81
CA TYR A 41 -0.95 9.10 21.05
C TYR A 41 0.38 8.32 21.06
N GLN A 42 0.48 7.14 21.68
CA GLN A 42 1.72 6.37 21.75
C GLN A 42 2.29 6.05 20.36
N LYS A 43 1.46 5.50 19.47
CA LYS A 43 1.89 5.14 18.10
C LYS A 43 2.35 6.37 17.30
N SER A 44 1.70 7.52 17.49
CA SER A 44 2.10 8.77 16.86
C SER A 44 3.42 9.30 17.41
N LEU A 45 3.60 9.25 18.73
CA LEU A 45 4.83 9.67 19.40
C LEU A 45 6.01 8.82 18.95
N ASP A 46 5.88 7.50 18.95
CA ASP A 46 6.92 6.58 18.48
C ASP A 46 7.25 6.84 17.00
N LYS A 47 6.25 7.09 16.14
CA LYS A 47 6.46 7.45 14.73
C LYS A 47 7.28 8.75 14.58
N TRP A 48 6.95 9.80 15.33
CA TRP A 48 7.69 11.07 15.28
C TRP A 48 9.12 10.93 15.78
N ILE A 49 9.34 10.10 16.81
CA ILE A 49 10.69 9.78 17.30
C ILE A 49 11.52 9.08 16.23
N VAL A 50 10.93 8.10 15.49
CA VAL A 50 11.61 7.43 14.37
C VAL A 50 11.98 8.42 13.28
N ILE A 51 11.04 9.29 12.87
CA ILE A 51 11.31 10.33 11.87
C ILE A 51 12.47 11.21 12.32
N LEU A 52 12.50 11.61 13.59
CA LEU A 52 13.56 12.44 14.15
C LEU A 52 14.92 11.70 14.17
N ILE A 53 14.94 10.40 14.51
CA ILE A 53 16.15 9.56 14.47
C ILE A 53 16.69 9.48 13.04
N VAL A 54 15.81 9.17 12.07
CA VAL A 54 16.17 9.08 10.65
C VAL A 54 16.68 10.43 10.15
N GLY A 55 15.99 11.53 10.48
CA GLY A 55 16.46 12.89 10.17
C GLY A 55 17.85 13.21 10.73
N ASN A 56 18.14 12.77 11.95
CA ASN A 56 19.48 12.92 12.55
C ASN A 56 20.56 12.12 11.81
N LEU A 57 20.24 10.91 11.34
CA LEU A 57 21.18 10.11 10.53
C LEU A 57 21.48 10.79 9.19
N PHE A 58 20.46 11.35 8.54
CA PHE A 58 20.67 12.14 7.32
C PHE A 58 21.48 13.41 7.60
N ALA A 59 21.19 14.14 8.68
CA ALA A 59 21.95 15.31 9.05
C ALA A 59 23.44 14.98 9.26
N LEU A 60 23.75 13.86 9.92
CA LEU A 60 25.15 13.40 10.10
C LEU A 60 25.85 13.11 8.77
N VAL A 61 25.16 12.52 7.80
CA VAL A 61 25.70 12.27 6.47
C VAL A 61 25.99 13.60 5.75
N PHE A 62 25.05 14.55 5.79
CA PHE A 62 25.23 15.86 5.17
C PHE A 62 26.30 16.72 5.87
N GLU A 63 26.50 16.58 7.18
CA GLU A 63 27.58 17.23 7.93
C GLU A 63 28.98 16.79 7.46
N GLN A 64 29.12 15.61 6.84
CA GLN A 64 30.41 15.15 6.29
C GLN A 64 30.79 15.90 5.01
N ILE A 65 29.85 16.60 4.37
CA ILE A 65 30.08 17.34 3.13
C ILE A 65 30.49 18.78 3.48
N PRO A 66 31.78 19.17 3.32
CA PRO A 66 32.25 20.49 3.76
C PRO A 66 31.46 21.66 3.13
N ALA A 67 31.09 21.55 1.86
CA ALA A 67 30.33 22.57 1.14
C ALA A 67 28.93 22.80 1.73
N ILE A 68 28.23 21.71 2.11
CA ILE A 68 26.90 21.78 2.72
C ILE A 68 27.03 22.23 4.18
N PHE A 69 27.98 21.66 4.89
CA PHE A 69 28.20 22.00 6.31
C PHE A 69 28.46 23.49 6.49
N HIS A 70 29.39 24.10 5.74
CA HIS A 70 29.68 25.52 5.87
C HIS A 70 28.52 26.43 5.44
N ALA A 71 27.72 26.01 4.44
CA ALA A 71 26.56 26.79 4.00
C ALA A 71 25.40 26.75 5.02
N TYR A 72 25.25 25.66 5.76
CA TYR A 72 24.09 25.41 6.62
C TYR A 72 24.46 25.06 8.08
N GLU A 73 25.64 25.41 8.54
CA GLU A 73 26.17 25.09 9.88
C GLU A 73 25.20 25.43 11.01
N LYS A 74 24.57 26.62 10.95
CA LYS A 74 23.60 27.06 11.96
C LYS A 74 22.35 26.17 12.01
N TRP A 75 21.89 25.69 10.85
CA TRP A 75 20.72 24.81 10.74
C TRP A 75 21.01 23.41 11.28
N PHE A 76 22.19 22.85 10.99
CA PHE A 76 22.61 21.57 11.56
C PHE A 76 22.73 21.65 13.08
N HIS A 77 23.32 22.71 13.60
CA HIS A 77 23.43 22.92 15.03
C HIS A 77 22.06 23.11 15.69
N PHE A 78 21.16 23.89 15.10
CA PHE A 78 19.79 24.05 15.58
C PHE A 78 19.04 22.72 15.59
N PHE A 79 19.12 21.94 14.51
CA PHE A 79 18.46 20.63 14.41
C PHE A 79 19.00 19.62 15.43
N ASP A 80 20.29 19.65 15.68
CA ASP A 80 20.91 18.79 16.71
C ASP A 80 20.41 19.14 18.11
N ILE A 81 20.42 20.43 18.48
CA ILE A 81 19.88 20.91 19.75
C ILE A 81 18.40 20.54 19.88
N PHE A 82 17.60 20.81 18.86
CA PHE A 82 16.18 20.48 18.82
C PHE A 82 15.96 18.98 19.09
N SER A 83 16.71 18.12 18.40
CA SER A 83 16.61 16.67 18.53
C SER A 83 16.97 16.21 19.96
N VAL A 84 18.05 16.74 20.52
CA VAL A 84 18.46 16.40 21.90
C VAL A 84 17.42 16.85 22.91
N VAL A 85 16.85 18.04 22.74
CA VAL A 85 15.78 18.54 23.61
C VAL A 85 14.57 17.61 23.57
N VAL A 86 14.12 17.21 22.39
CA VAL A 86 12.99 16.28 22.22
C VAL A 86 13.30 14.93 22.89
N PHE A 87 14.46 14.35 22.63
CA PHE A 87 14.86 13.07 23.26
C PHE A 87 15.01 13.17 24.76
N THR A 88 15.47 14.31 25.27
CA THR A 88 15.59 14.55 26.72
C THR A 88 14.21 14.68 27.36
N ILE A 89 13.28 15.39 26.70
CA ILE A 89 11.89 15.50 27.17
C ILE A 89 11.24 14.11 27.18
N GLU A 90 11.42 13.33 26.12
CA GLU A 90 10.92 11.94 26.05
C GLU A 90 11.46 11.10 27.21
N TYR A 91 12.77 11.13 27.45
CA TYR A 91 13.41 10.39 28.54
C TYR A 91 12.85 10.78 29.90
N LEU A 92 12.77 12.10 30.18
CA LEU A 92 12.23 12.62 31.42
C LEU A 92 10.75 12.30 31.61
N LEU A 93 9.97 12.35 30.56
CA LEU A 93 8.55 11.98 30.55
C LEU A 93 8.39 10.50 30.94
N ARG A 94 9.13 9.61 30.31
CA ARG A 94 9.10 8.17 30.62
C ARG A 94 9.60 7.88 32.03
N PHE A 95 10.63 8.57 32.48
CA PHE A 95 11.12 8.49 33.88
C PHE A 95 10.06 8.94 34.88
N TYR A 96 9.35 10.03 34.59
CA TYR A 96 8.27 10.54 35.44
C TYR A 96 7.09 9.57 35.52
N LEU A 97 6.74 8.92 34.38
CA LEU A 97 5.61 8.00 34.24
C LEU A 97 5.94 6.55 34.60
N ALA A 98 7.20 6.18 34.78
CA ALA A 98 7.64 4.81 35.09
C ALA A 98 6.91 4.12 36.26
N PRO A 99 6.45 4.80 37.33
CA PRO A 99 5.69 4.15 38.39
C PRO A 99 4.28 3.68 37.98
N GLU A 100 3.74 4.15 36.84
CA GLU A 100 2.45 3.73 36.32
C GLU A 100 2.57 2.56 35.31
N ASP A 101 3.77 2.35 34.75
CA ASP A 101 4.08 1.28 33.84
C ASP A 101 4.02 -0.09 34.54
N GLU A 102 3.29 -1.04 33.98
CA GLU A 102 3.09 -2.38 34.55
C GLU A 102 4.39 -3.14 34.81
N GLU A 103 5.44 -2.89 34.00
CA GLU A 103 6.75 -3.52 34.12
C GLU A 103 7.48 -3.05 35.41
N PHE A 104 7.32 -1.78 35.78
CA PHE A 104 8.04 -1.16 36.89
C PHE A 104 7.19 -0.96 38.14
N LYS A 105 5.85 -0.92 38.01
CA LYS A 105 4.89 -0.66 39.11
C LYS A 105 5.06 -1.60 40.31
N LYS A 106 5.39 -2.87 40.06
CA LYS A 106 5.56 -3.91 41.09
C LYS A 106 6.91 -3.82 41.81
N ARG A 107 7.86 -2.96 41.38
CA ARG A 107 9.20 -2.86 41.95
C ARG A 107 9.25 -1.80 43.04
N LYS A 108 10.00 -2.07 44.12
CA LYS A 108 10.12 -1.18 45.29
C LYS A 108 10.61 0.24 44.93
N TYR A 109 11.45 0.37 43.89
CA TYR A 109 11.97 1.63 43.35
C TYR A 109 11.72 1.71 41.85
N ALA A 110 10.48 1.96 41.42
CA ALA A 110 10.07 1.96 40.03
C ALA A 110 10.96 2.86 39.13
N ARG A 111 11.22 4.10 39.56
CA ARG A 111 12.08 5.05 38.81
C ARG A 111 13.53 4.59 38.70
N GLY A 112 14.11 4.09 39.80
CA GLY A 112 15.48 3.55 39.80
C GLY A 112 15.59 2.32 38.89
N SER A 113 14.58 1.46 38.92
CA SER A 113 14.50 0.28 38.07
C SER A 113 14.34 0.63 36.58
N TYR A 114 13.63 1.71 36.26
CA TYR A 114 13.55 2.25 34.90
C TYR A 114 14.91 2.72 34.40
N VAL A 115 15.66 3.51 35.16
CA VAL A 115 16.99 4.03 34.74
C VAL A 115 17.97 2.92 34.37
N VAL A 116 17.90 1.78 35.06
CA VAL A 116 18.74 0.60 34.79
C VAL A 116 18.16 -0.32 33.70
N SER A 117 16.96 -0.02 33.19
CA SER A 117 16.37 -0.82 32.12
C SER A 117 17.14 -0.67 30.79
N PRO A 118 17.18 -1.69 29.94
CA PRO A 118 17.89 -1.63 28.66
C PRO A 118 17.43 -0.47 27.75
N PHE A 119 16.14 -0.18 27.75
CA PHE A 119 15.59 0.92 26.95
C PHE A 119 15.98 2.31 27.49
N ALA A 120 15.95 2.49 28.80
CA ALA A 120 16.38 3.75 29.40
C ALA A 120 17.88 4.01 29.24
N LEU A 121 18.70 2.96 29.28
CA LEU A 121 20.13 3.06 28.99
C LEU A 121 20.40 3.45 27.55
N ILE A 122 19.68 2.87 26.60
CA ILE A 122 19.74 3.25 25.18
C ILE A 122 19.38 4.73 24.99
N ASP A 123 18.30 5.19 25.61
CA ASP A 123 17.90 6.58 25.54
C ASP A 123 18.95 7.51 26.16
N LEU A 124 19.52 7.14 27.31
CA LEU A 124 20.57 7.90 27.98
C LEU A 124 21.82 7.99 27.09
N ILE A 125 22.27 6.85 26.51
CA ILE A 125 23.42 6.81 25.61
C ILE A 125 23.21 7.70 24.39
N ALA A 126 22.00 7.80 23.90
CA ALA A 126 21.67 8.62 22.72
C ALA A 126 21.78 10.14 22.98
N ILE A 127 21.52 10.60 24.22
CA ILE A 127 21.58 12.02 24.62
C ILE A 127 22.87 12.40 25.29
N LEU A 128 23.57 11.46 25.93
CA LEU A 128 24.77 11.66 26.74
C LEU A 128 25.90 12.40 26.01
N PRO A 129 26.25 12.10 24.74
CA PRO A 129 27.31 12.77 24.02
C PRO A 129 27.16 14.30 23.96
N PHE A 130 25.93 14.78 23.83
CA PHE A 130 25.66 16.21 23.77
C PHE A 130 25.96 16.90 25.12
N PHE A 131 25.54 16.29 26.22
CA PHE A 131 25.81 16.84 27.55
C PHE A 131 27.29 16.73 27.95
N LEU A 132 27.98 15.65 27.52
CA LEU A 132 29.41 15.50 27.74
C LEU A 132 30.23 16.61 27.07
N GLN A 133 29.80 17.11 25.90
CA GLN A 133 30.45 18.23 25.22
C GLN A 133 30.49 19.50 26.07
N ALA A 134 29.53 19.71 26.98
CA ALA A 134 29.47 20.87 27.84
C ALA A 134 30.45 20.78 29.04
N PHE A 135 30.89 19.57 29.41
CA PHE A 135 31.70 19.33 30.61
C PHE A 135 33.14 18.90 30.34
N ILE A 136 33.41 18.37 29.15
CA ILE A 136 34.72 17.78 28.82
C ILE A 136 35.27 18.44 27.56
N SER A 137 36.46 19.01 27.64
CA SER A 137 37.19 19.61 26.51
C SER A 137 37.86 18.53 25.64
N VAL A 138 37.09 17.60 25.11
CA VAL A 138 37.55 16.56 24.17
C VAL A 138 37.35 17.07 22.75
N ASP A 139 38.19 16.59 21.80
CA ASP A 139 38.09 16.93 20.39
C ASP A 139 36.66 16.67 19.88
N LEU A 140 36.00 17.74 19.45
CA LEU A 140 34.61 17.76 19.02
C LEU A 140 34.28 16.76 17.88
N ARG A 141 35.29 16.31 17.13
CA ARG A 141 35.12 15.35 16.01
C ARG A 141 34.70 13.97 16.52
N TYR A 142 35.34 13.47 17.58
CA TYR A 142 35.00 12.15 18.18
C TYR A 142 33.62 12.17 18.85
N LEU A 143 33.26 13.26 19.50
CA LEU A 143 31.95 13.38 20.13
C LEU A 143 30.81 13.50 19.13
N ARG A 144 31.06 14.07 17.94
CA ARG A 144 30.07 14.07 16.84
C ARG A 144 29.77 12.67 16.34
N SER A 145 30.78 11.80 16.19
CA SER A 145 30.55 10.43 15.73
C SER A 145 29.72 9.61 16.73
N LEU A 146 29.78 9.91 18.03
CA LEU A 146 28.93 9.26 19.03
C LEU A 146 27.43 9.53 18.86
N ARG A 147 27.04 10.56 18.08
CA ARG A 147 25.63 10.79 17.74
C ARG A 147 25.02 9.62 16.96
N LEU A 148 25.84 8.81 16.25
CA LEU A 148 25.41 7.56 15.62
C LEU A 148 24.77 6.58 16.62
N LEU A 149 25.12 6.67 17.91
CA LEU A 149 24.50 5.83 18.94
C LEU A 149 22.98 6.08 19.09
N ARG A 150 22.46 7.19 18.55
CA ARG A 150 21.00 7.43 18.47
C ARG A 150 20.27 6.36 17.66
N ILE A 151 20.94 5.67 16.75
CA ILE A 151 20.36 4.54 16.00
C ILE A 151 19.90 3.41 16.94
N LEU A 152 20.56 3.29 18.11
CA LEU A 152 20.17 2.28 19.10
C LEU A 152 18.75 2.47 19.61
N LYS A 153 18.20 3.69 19.54
CA LYS A 153 16.79 3.96 19.90
C LYS A 153 15.80 3.16 19.02
N LEU A 154 16.20 2.76 17.81
CA LEU A 154 15.36 1.89 16.95
C LEU A 154 15.11 0.52 17.59
N PHE A 155 15.99 0.04 18.48
CA PHE A 155 15.78 -1.21 19.20
C PHE A 155 14.54 -1.19 20.09
N ARG A 156 14.08 -0.02 20.50
CA ARG A 156 12.83 0.14 21.26
C ARG A 156 11.61 -0.34 20.46
N ILE A 157 11.63 -0.20 19.13
CA ILE A 157 10.55 -0.64 18.25
C ILE A 157 10.81 -2.08 17.78
N LEU A 158 12.07 -2.40 17.49
CA LEU A 158 12.45 -3.72 16.99
C LEU A 158 12.27 -4.83 18.04
N ILE A 159 12.59 -4.59 19.31
CA ILE A 159 12.53 -5.64 20.35
C ILE A 159 11.08 -6.07 20.65
N PRO A 160 10.10 -5.17 20.86
CA PRO A 160 8.70 -5.58 21.01
C PRO A 160 8.15 -6.30 19.78
N ALA A 161 8.40 -5.76 18.57
CA ALA A 161 7.98 -6.38 17.31
C ALA A 161 8.60 -7.77 17.12
N TYR A 162 9.86 -7.96 17.51
CA TYR A 162 10.50 -9.28 17.48
C TYR A 162 9.90 -10.24 18.51
N LYS A 163 9.59 -9.78 19.73
CA LYS A 163 8.92 -10.62 20.74
C LYS A 163 7.53 -11.07 20.28
N GLU A 164 6.72 -10.14 19.77
CA GLU A 164 5.41 -10.43 19.15
C GLU A 164 5.56 -11.50 18.06
N PHE A 165 6.51 -11.29 17.15
CA PHE A 165 6.80 -12.22 16.07
C PHE A 165 7.21 -13.60 16.54
N VAL A 166 8.07 -13.70 17.56
CA VAL A 166 8.50 -15.00 18.12
C VAL A 166 7.32 -15.76 18.72
N VAL A 167 6.44 -15.08 19.46
CA VAL A 167 5.24 -15.68 20.04
C VAL A 167 4.29 -16.18 18.96
N ALA A 168 3.99 -15.34 17.95
CA ALA A 168 3.10 -15.69 16.84
C ALA A 168 3.63 -16.86 15.97
N ASN A 169 4.96 -17.06 15.95
CA ASN A 169 5.62 -18.08 15.13
C ASN A 169 6.20 -19.26 15.94
N GLN A 170 5.67 -19.53 17.13
CA GLN A 170 6.08 -20.70 17.91
C GLN A 170 5.74 -22.00 17.16
N GLY A 171 6.68 -22.95 17.11
CA GLY A 171 6.52 -24.23 16.42
C GLY A 171 6.67 -24.19 14.89
N ARG A 172 6.82 -23.01 14.26
CA ARG A 172 7.02 -22.88 12.80
C ARG A 172 8.46 -23.11 12.39
N THR A 173 8.65 -23.65 11.18
CA THR A 173 9.98 -23.86 10.59
C THR A 173 10.67 -22.53 10.27
N PHE A 174 12.01 -22.53 10.18
CA PHE A 174 12.78 -21.34 9.85
C PHE A 174 12.34 -20.69 8.53
N ARG A 175 12.02 -21.50 7.50
CA ARG A 175 11.53 -21.02 6.21
C ARG A 175 10.17 -20.31 6.35
N GLN A 176 9.24 -20.87 7.15
CA GLN A 176 7.94 -20.26 7.43
C GLN A 176 8.07 -18.96 8.22
N LYS A 177 9.06 -18.86 9.10
CA LYS A 177 9.36 -17.62 9.83
C LYS A 177 9.87 -16.53 8.88
N ILE A 178 10.79 -16.87 7.97
CA ILE A 178 11.24 -15.92 6.94
C ILE A 178 10.07 -15.50 6.04
N HIS A 179 9.23 -16.45 5.62
CA HIS A 179 8.04 -16.16 4.84
C HIS A 179 7.14 -15.13 5.53
N ALA A 180 6.90 -15.29 6.83
CA ALA A 180 6.08 -14.37 7.61
C ALA A 180 6.64 -12.94 7.70
N VAL A 181 7.98 -12.77 7.62
CA VAL A 181 8.61 -11.43 7.58
C VAL A 181 8.53 -10.80 6.19
N VAL A 182 8.74 -11.59 5.12
CA VAL A 182 8.98 -11.10 3.76
C VAL A 182 7.72 -11.02 2.91
N TYR A 183 6.69 -11.81 3.25
CA TYR A 183 5.38 -11.82 2.60
C TYR A 183 4.27 -11.38 3.56
N PRO A 184 3.22 -10.71 3.05
CA PRO A 184 2.04 -10.40 3.87
C PRO A 184 1.44 -11.68 4.44
N SER A 185 1.39 -11.79 5.75
CA SER A 185 0.81 -12.95 6.43
C SER A 185 0.29 -12.56 7.81
N ALA A 186 -0.72 -13.27 8.31
CA ALA A 186 -1.25 -13.09 9.66
C ALA A 186 -0.20 -13.30 10.77
N TYR A 187 0.95 -13.89 10.46
CA TYR A 187 2.02 -14.20 11.41
C TYR A 187 3.20 -13.21 11.34
N GLY A 188 3.15 -12.23 10.44
CA GLY A 188 4.22 -11.23 10.24
C GLY A 188 4.19 -10.13 11.28
N GLY A 189 3.01 -9.73 11.71
CA GLY A 189 2.78 -8.68 12.70
C GLY A 189 3.54 -7.38 12.40
N SER A 190 3.94 -6.70 13.47
CA SER A 190 4.71 -5.44 13.38
C SER A 190 6.06 -5.60 12.69
N LEU A 191 6.69 -6.78 12.77
CA LEU A 191 8.01 -7.01 12.17
C LEU A 191 7.98 -6.98 10.63
N HIS A 192 6.93 -7.53 10.01
CA HIS A 192 6.72 -7.44 8.55
C HIS A 192 6.58 -5.98 8.10
N THR A 193 5.78 -5.18 8.82
CA THR A 193 5.60 -3.75 8.52
C THR A 193 6.91 -2.97 8.62
N ILE A 194 7.74 -3.26 9.63
CA ILE A 194 9.06 -2.65 9.79
C ILE A 194 9.98 -3.04 8.62
N PHE A 195 9.98 -4.31 8.23
CA PHE A 195 10.76 -4.79 7.10
C PHE A 195 10.36 -4.10 5.79
N ASP A 196 9.08 -4.03 5.49
CA ASP A 196 8.57 -3.36 4.29
C ASP A 196 8.91 -1.86 4.29
N THR A 197 8.72 -1.18 5.43
CA THR A 197 9.08 0.23 5.58
C THR A 197 10.59 0.45 5.37
N PHE A 198 11.42 -0.43 5.89
CA PHE A 198 12.87 -0.39 5.69
C PHE A 198 13.24 -0.50 4.21
N ILE A 199 12.65 -1.44 3.46
CA ILE A 199 12.90 -1.57 2.03
C ILE A 199 12.42 -0.33 1.27
N VAL A 200 11.22 0.19 1.56
CA VAL A 200 10.69 1.41 0.94
C VAL A 200 11.63 2.60 1.16
N ILE A 201 12.13 2.82 2.38
CA ILE A 201 13.08 3.88 2.68
C ILE A 201 14.35 3.71 1.85
N TRP A 202 14.91 2.50 1.76
CA TRP A 202 16.12 2.25 0.96
C TRP A 202 15.90 2.48 -0.54
N VAL A 203 14.72 2.14 -1.07
CA VAL A 203 14.37 2.47 -2.46
C VAL A 203 14.38 3.98 -2.66
N ILE A 204 13.71 4.75 -1.79
CA ILE A 204 13.64 6.22 -1.91
C ILE A 204 15.04 6.84 -1.79
N VAL A 205 15.82 6.44 -0.77
CA VAL A 205 17.19 6.95 -0.55
C VAL A 205 18.08 6.68 -1.74
N SER A 206 18.05 5.44 -2.26
CA SER A 206 18.89 5.05 -3.41
C SER A 206 18.51 5.78 -4.70
N VAL A 207 17.23 6.08 -4.91
CA VAL A 207 16.77 6.85 -6.07
C VAL A 207 17.16 8.33 -5.94
N LEU A 208 16.98 8.92 -4.76
CA LEU A 208 17.43 10.29 -4.49
C LEU A 208 18.94 10.43 -4.70
N ALA A 209 19.72 9.42 -4.30
CA ALA A 209 21.15 9.39 -4.53
C ALA A 209 21.50 9.43 -6.04
N VAL A 210 20.81 8.63 -6.87
CA VAL A 210 21.00 8.64 -8.33
C VAL A 210 20.64 10.00 -8.93
N ILE A 211 19.57 10.63 -8.46
CA ILE A 211 19.18 11.98 -8.91
C ILE A 211 20.25 13.01 -8.53
N LEU A 212 20.74 12.99 -7.30
CA LEU A 212 21.78 13.90 -6.81
C LEU A 212 23.13 13.64 -7.51
N GLU A 213 23.46 12.38 -7.80
CA GLU A 213 24.66 12.00 -8.58
C GLU A 213 24.67 12.61 -9.98
N SER A 214 23.50 12.92 -10.57
CA SER A 214 23.40 13.57 -11.88
C SER A 214 23.89 15.01 -11.88
N VAL A 215 23.98 15.67 -10.71
CA VAL A 215 24.46 17.04 -10.57
C VAL A 215 26.00 17.03 -10.49
N GLN A 216 26.69 17.52 -11.51
CA GLN A 216 28.15 17.44 -11.64
C GLN A 216 28.91 17.94 -10.40
N GLY A 217 28.47 19.04 -9.78
CA GLY A 217 29.10 19.58 -8.58
C GLY A 217 29.01 18.64 -7.37
N ILE A 218 27.89 17.95 -7.20
CA ILE A 218 27.63 17.01 -6.10
C ILE A 218 28.38 15.68 -6.38
N HIS A 219 28.33 15.21 -7.61
CA HIS A 219 29.05 13.99 -8.02
C HIS A 219 30.55 14.07 -7.70
N TYR A 220 31.19 15.22 -7.97
CA TYR A 220 32.63 15.41 -7.69
C TYR A 220 32.95 15.36 -6.19
N LEU A 221 32.03 15.83 -5.35
CA LEU A 221 32.22 15.89 -3.91
C LEU A 221 31.96 14.56 -3.21
N LEU A 222 31.02 13.75 -3.73
CA LEU A 222 30.43 12.59 -3.04
C LEU A 222 30.53 11.29 -3.88
N ASN A 223 31.49 11.19 -4.79
CA ASN A 223 31.58 10.03 -5.68
C ASN A 223 31.70 8.69 -4.91
N LEU A 224 32.55 8.67 -3.87
CA LEU A 224 32.75 7.47 -3.07
C LEU A 224 31.49 7.09 -2.28
N GLU A 225 30.83 8.10 -1.68
CA GLU A 225 29.62 7.90 -0.88
C GLU A 225 28.48 7.36 -1.75
N PHE A 226 28.31 7.86 -2.98
CA PHE A 226 27.32 7.32 -3.91
C PHE A 226 27.58 5.87 -4.28
N ILE A 227 28.83 5.52 -4.56
CA ILE A 227 29.22 4.12 -4.86
C ILE A 227 28.93 3.21 -3.67
N VAL A 228 29.31 3.62 -2.46
CA VAL A 228 29.08 2.84 -1.23
C VAL A 228 27.58 2.69 -0.96
N LEU A 229 26.81 3.78 -1.07
CA LEU A 229 25.36 3.77 -0.87
C LEU A 229 24.66 2.87 -1.88
N ASP A 230 25.05 2.94 -3.15
CA ASP A 230 24.49 2.08 -4.20
C ASP A 230 24.82 0.61 -3.95
N ALA A 231 26.06 0.29 -3.57
CA ALA A 231 26.47 -1.07 -3.21
C ALA A 231 25.68 -1.62 -2.02
N ILE A 232 25.44 -0.80 -0.99
CA ILE A 232 24.60 -1.18 0.17
C ILE A 232 23.17 -1.43 -0.29
N ALA A 233 22.57 -0.52 -1.06
CA ALA A 233 21.22 -0.65 -1.56
C ALA A 233 21.03 -1.92 -2.39
N VAL A 234 21.94 -2.19 -3.32
CA VAL A 234 21.91 -3.41 -4.15
C VAL A 234 22.07 -4.67 -3.30
N SER A 235 22.95 -4.64 -2.28
CA SER A 235 23.12 -5.77 -1.35
C SER A 235 21.83 -6.06 -0.58
N ILE A 236 21.15 -5.04 -0.09
CA ILE A 236 19.86 -5.16 0.60
C ILE A 236 18.79 -5.74 -0.34
N PHE A 237 18.64 -5.20 -1.55
CA PHE A 237 17.66 -5.67 -2.53
C PHE A 237 17.94 -7.08 -3.03
N THR A 238 19.23 -7.43 -3.18
CA THR A 238 19.62 -8.80 -3.55
C THR A 238 19.31 -9.78 -2.44
N LEU A 239 19.58 -9.41 -1.18
CA LEU A 239 19.24 -10.23 -0.02
C LEU A 239 17.71 -10.42 0.08
N GLU A 240 16.93 -9.35 -0.06
CA GLU A 240 15.47 -9.41 -0.10
C GLU A 240 14.98 -10.37 -1.18
N TYR A 241 15.50 -10.26 -2.42
CA TYR A 241 15.14 -11.14 -3.52
C TYR A 241 15.49 -12.60 -3.23
N CYS A 242 16.68 -12.87 -2.69
CA CYS A 242 17.11 -14.21 -2.30
C CYS A 242 16.20 -14.79 -1.19
N LEU A 243 15.84 -14.01 -0.17
CA LEU A 243 14.93 -14.43 0.88
C LEU A 243 13.53 -14.76 0.32
N ARG A 244 13.00 -13.93 -0.57
CA ARG A 244 11.73 -14.17 -1.27
C ARG A 244 11.79 -15.45 -2.09
N MET A 245 12.85 -15.66 -2.85
CA MET A 245 13.04 -16.86 -3.65
C MET A 245 13.20 -18.12 -2.79
N TYR A 246 13.84 -18.00 -1.62
CA TYR A 246 13.98 -19.10 -0.68
C TYR A 246 12.64 -19.54 -0.08
N CYS A 247 11.79 -18.61 0.33
CA CYS A 247 10.55 -18.89 1.05
C CYS A 247 9.29 -18.91 0.18
N CYS A 248 9.36 -18.61 -1.13
CA CYS A 248 8.19 -18.60 -2.03
C CYS A 248 7.42 -19.93 -2.08
N VAL A 249 8.04 -21.03 -1.72
CA VAL A 249 7.42 -22.37 -1.70
C VAL A 249 6.29 -22.48 -0.64
N GLU A 250 6.28 -21.61 0.35
CA GLU A 250 5.21 -21.51 1.35
C GLU A 250 3.97 -20.75 0.81
N GLU A 251 4.10 -20.06 -0.33
CA GLU A 251 3.03 -19.27 -0.92
C GLU A 251 2.10 -20.15 -1.77
N PRO A 252 0.77 -19.95 -1.69
CA PRO A 252 -0.20 -20.65 -2.54
C PRO A 252 0.14 -20.51 -4.04
N GLY A 253 0.24 -21.64 -4.75
CA GLY A 253 0.57 -21.67 -6.18
C GLY A 253 2.05 -21.82 -6.53
N TYR A 254 2.97 -21.81 -5.56
CA TYR A 254 4.42 -21.99 -5.74
C TYR A 254 5.00 -23.18 -4.93
N GLN A 255 4.17 -24.09 -4.43
CA GLN A 255 4.52 -25.13 -3.47
C GLN A 255 5.58 -26.15 -3.97
N ARG A 256 5.85 -26.23 -5.29
CA ARG A 256 6.86 -27.13 -5.82
C ARG A 256 8.27 -26.54 -5.72
N ALA A 257 9.23 -27.29 -5.21
CA ALA A 257 10.55 -26.80 -4.85
C ALA A 257 11.32 -26.15 -6.02
N VAL A 258 11.34 -26.73 -7.21
CA VAL A 258 12.04 -26.19 -8.39
C VAL A 258 11.09 -25.44 -9.31
N SER A 259 10.00 -26.09 -9.73
CA SER A 259 9.01 -25.49 -10.64
C SER A 259 8.32 -24.26 -10.02
N GLY A 260 8.08 -24.26 -8.70
CA GLY A 260 7.54 -23.10 -7.98
C GLY A 260 8.50 -21.90 -8.03
N ARG A 261 9.78 -22.11 -7.76
CA ARG A 261 10.80 -21.05 -7.83
C ARG A 261 10.97 -20.50 -9.25
N LEU A 262 10.98 -21.36 -10.28
CA LEU A 262 11.03 -20.92 -11.68
C LEU A 262 9.78 -20.12 -12.07
N LYS A 263 8.60 -20.54 -11.60
CA LYS A 263 7.36 -19.78 -11.81
C LYS A 263 7.42 -18.44 -11.09
N MET A 264 7.95 -18.41 -9.87
CA MET A 264 8.15 -17.16 -9.12
C MET A 264 9.13 -16.23 -9.81
N ALA A 265 10.27 -16.74 -10.33
CA ALA A 265 11.26 -15.96 -11.06
C ALA A 265 10.68 -15.27 -12.31
N LYS A 266 9.66 -15.87 -12.94
CA LYS A 266 8.95 -15.30 -14.09
C LYS A 266 7.78 -14.38 -13.70
N SER A 267 7.49 -14.23 -12.42
CA SER A 267 6.42 -13.33 -11.98
C SER A 267 6.81 -11.87 -12.19
N THR A 268 5.84 -11.01 -12.45
CA THR A 268 6.05 -9.55 -12.59
C THR A 268 6.81 -8.96 -11.41
N SER A 269 6.49 -9.43 -10.22
CA SER A 269 7.13 -8.99 -8.98
C SER A 269 8.63 -9.32 -8.95
N SER A 270 9.02 -10.54 -9.35
CA SER A 270 10.44 -10.97 -9.43
C SER A 270 11.19 -10.26 -10.55
N ILE A 271 10.52 -10.02 -11.69
CA ILE A 271 11.13 -9.26 -12.79
C ILE A 271 11.47 -7.84 -12.33
N ILE A 272 10.58 -7.19 -11.59
CA ILE A 272 10.84 -5.87 -11.01
C ILE A 272 12.03 -5.91 -10.04
N ASP A 273 12.12 -6.94 -9.18
CA ASP A 273 13.26 -7.10 -8.28
C ASP A 273 14.58 -7.27 -9.04
N ILE A 274 14.59 -8.08 -10.09
CA ILE A 274 15.78 -8.27 -10.95
C ILE A 274 16.14 -6.96 -11.66
N LEU A 275 15.17 -6.24 -12.23
CA LEU A 275 15.41 -4.95 -12.89
C LEU A 275 15.98 -3.90 -11.95
N ALA A 276 15.66 -3.96 -10.67
CA ALA A 276 16.19 -3.04 -9.67
C ALA A 276 17.66 -3.26 -9.34
N ILE A 277 18.16 -4.49 -9.47
CA ILE A 277 19.54 -4.88 -9.13
C ILE A 277 20.43 -5.08 -10.37
N ALA A 278 19.85 -5.46 -11.51
CA ALA A 278 20.58 -5.80 -12.73
C ALA A 278 21.52 -4.70 -13.24
N PRO A 279 21.14 -3.40 -13.27
CA PRO A 279 22.03 -2.35 -13.77
C PRO A 279 23.39 -2.31 -13.06
N PHE A 280 23.40 -2.48 -11.74
CA PHE A 280 24.64 -2.50 -10.95
C PHE A 280 25.53 -3.69 -11.34
N PHE A 281 24.97 -4.89 -11.40
CA PHE A 281 25.73 -6.06 -11.75
C PHE A 281 26.23 -6.01 -13.19
N LEU A 282 25.42 -5.51 -14.13
CA LEU A 282 25.84 -5.34 -15.52
C LEU A 282 26.98 -4.32 -15.62
N GLU A 283 26.92 -3.20 -14.89
CA GLU A 283 27.98 -2.21 -14.86
C GLU A 283 29.29 -2.82 -14.29
N VAL A 284 29.22 -3.57 -13.20
CA VAL A 284 30.39 -4.17 -12.55
C VAL A 284 31.04 -5.27 -13.43
N PHE A 285 30.24 -6.14 -14.06
CA PHE A 285 30.77 -7.28 -14.80
C PHE A 285 31.14 -6.95 -16.25
N LEU A 286 30.44 -6.01 -16.89
CA LEU A 286 30.60 -5.73 -18.32
C LEU A 286 31.31 -4.41 -18.61
N HIS A 287 31.70 -3.62 -17.60
CA HIS A 287 32.34 -2.32 -17.80
C HIS A 287 33.65 -2.40 -18.61
N HIS A 288 34.33 -3.56 -18.62
CA HIS A 288 35.53 -3.78 -19.43
C HIS A 288 35.25 -4.01 -20.92
N LEU A 289 34.01 -4.37 -21.27
CA LEU A 289 33.62 -4.73 -22.64
C LEU A 289 32.89 -3.62 -23.36
N ILE A 290 32.09 -2.84 -22.65
CA ILE A 290 31.18 -1.80 -23.20
C ILE A 290 31.12 -0.63 -22.23
N ASP A 291 31.06 0.61 -22.77
CA ASP A 291 30.77 1.77 -21.94
C ASP A 291 29.28 1.76 -21.50
N LEU A 292 29.07 1.33 -20.26
CA LEU A 292 27.74 1.18 -19.67
C LEU A 292 27.32 2.37 -18.79
N ARG A 293 27.92 3.55 -18.96
CA ARG A 293 27.57 4.75 -18.16
C ARG A 293 26.07 5.09 -18.24
N PHE A 294 25.44 4.81 -19.38
CA PHE A 294 23.99 4.99 -19.55
C PHE A 294 23.17 4.06 -18.62
N MET A 295 23.73 2.93 -18.15
CA MET A 295 23.05 2.04 -17.22
C MET A 295 22.73 2.69 -15.87
N ARG A 296 23.41 3.78 -15.52
CA ARG A 296 23.09 4.57 -14.31
C ARG A 296 21.64 5.05 -14.30
N VAL A 297 21.11 5.47 -15.46
CA VAL A 297 19.71 5.89 -15.58
C VAL A 297 18.75 4.73 -15.26
N PHE A 298 19.09 3.50 -15.64
CA PHE A 298 18.27 2.33 -15.34
C PHE A 298 18.23 1.97 -13.85
N ARG A 299 19.13 2.51 -13.01
CA ARG A 299 19.03 2.39 -11.55
C ARG A 299 17.73 3.01 -11.02
N LEU A 300 17.11 3.97 -11.75
CA LEU A 300 15.80 4.51 -11.41
C LEU A 300 14.66 3.47 -11.50
N LEU A 301 14.87 2.35 -12.23
CA LEU A 301 13.87 1.26 -12.29
C LEU A 301 13.58 0.64 -10.92
N ARG A 302 14.46 0.86 -9.92
CA ARG A 302 14.18 0.42 -8.56
C ARG A 302 12.94 1.11 -7.94
N LEU A 303 12.49 2.26 -8.48
CA LEU A 303 11.19 2.86 -8.12
C LEU A 303 10.01 1.91 -8.34
N LEU A 304 10.10 1.03 -9.35
CA LEU A 304 9.06 0.05 -9.61
C LEU A 304 8.83 -0.89 -8.42
N LYS A 305 9.82 -1.08 -7.54
CA LYS A 305 9.66 -1.86 -6.31
C LYS A 305 8.58 -1.30 -5.39
N LEU A 306 8.35 0.03 -5.42
CA LEU A 306 7.31 0.66 -4.60
C LEU A 306 5.90 0.17 -4.97
N SER A 307 5.70 -0.30 -6.20
CA SER A 307 4.41 -0.83 -6.66
C SER A 307 3.91 -2.03 -5.83
N ARG A 308 4.82 -2.75 -5.19
CA ARG A 308 4.49 -3.90 -4.34
C ARG A 308 3.93 -3.48 -2.98
N TYR A 309 4.40 -2.36 -2.45
CA TYR A 309 4.12 -1.93 -1.07
C TYR A 309 2.87 -1.06 -0.96
N THR A 310 2.23 -0.72 -2.08
CA THR A 310 1.01 0.08 -2.12
C THR A 310 -0.17 -0.73 -2.66
N GLY A 311 -1.21 -0.92 -1.84
CA GLY A 311 -2.44 -1.62 -2.25
C GLY A 311 -3.12 -0.94 -3.45
N ALA A 312 -3.09 0.40 -3.50
CA ALA A 312 -3.63 1.17 -4.61
C ALA A 312 -2.96 0.83 -5.95
N THR A 313 -1.62 0.65 -5.97
CA THR A 313 -0.88 0.29 -7.19
C THR A 313 -1.24 -1.13 -7.65
N GLN A 314 -1.47 -2.06 -6.73
CA GLN A 314 -1.90 -3.41 -7.07
C GLN A 314 -3.31 -3.41 -7.69
N SER A 315 -4.26 -2.65 -7.13
CA SER A 315 -5.61 -2.49 -7.69
C SER A 315 -5.56 -1.84 -9.07
N LEU A 316 -4.77 -0.77 -9.24
CA LEU A 316 -4.56 -0.12 -10.53
C LEU A 316 -3.96 -1.08 -11.57
N SER A 317 -2.95 -1.87 -11.19
CA SER A 317 -2.33 -2.88 -12.07
C SER A 317 -3.35 -3.93 -12.55
N LYS A 318 -4.22 -4.42 -11.66
CA LYS A 318 -5.31 -5.34 -12.02
C LYS A 318 -6.26 -4.73 -13.04
N VAL A 319 -6.62 -3.46 -12.86
CA VAL A 319 -7.50 -2.72 -13.79
C VAL A 319 -6.84 -2.57 -15.17
N ILE A 320 -5.57 -2.13 -15.21
CA ILE A 320 -4.82 -1.95 -16.46
C ILE A 320 -4.73 -3.28 -17.24
N VAL A 321 -4.38 -4.38 -16.58
CA VAL A 321 -4.25 -5.69 -17.21
C VAL A 321 -5.60 -6.16 -17.76
N ARG A 322 -6.67 -5.94 -17.02
CA ARG A 322 -8.03 -6.34 -17.42
C ARG A 322 -8.54 -5.53 -18.62
N GLU A 323 -8.34 -4.23 -18.59
CA GLU A 323 -8.83 -3.31 -19.63
C GLU A 323 -7.81 -3.15 -20.78
N TRP A 324 -6.70 -3.89 -20.75
CA TRP A 324 -5.65 -3.82 -21.77
C TRP A 324 -6.16 -3.89 -23.22
N PRO A 325 -7.10 -4.79 -23.59
CA PRO A 325 -7.60 -4.86 -24.97
C PRO A 325 -8.27 -3.56 -25.43
N VAL A 326 -9.07 -2.94 -24.55
CA VAL A 326 -9.79 -1.69 -24.85
C VAL A 326 -8.82 -0.50 -24.87
N MET A 327 -7.86 -0.47 -23.94
CA MET A 327 -6.79 0.53 -23.93
C MET A 327 -5.91 0.43 -25.18
N ALA A 328 -5.54 -0.77 -25.60
CA ALA A 328 -4.76 -0.98 -26.82
C ALA A 328 -5.53 -0.54 -28.07
N ALA A 329 -6.83 -0.81 -28.15
CA ALA A 329 -7.68 -0.34 -29.25
C ALA A 329 -7.75 1.20 -29.29
N SER A 330 -7.93 1.85 -28.15
CA SER A 330 -7.95 3.33 -28.08
C SER A 330 -6.58 3.93 -28.44
N ALA A 331 -5.48 3.33 -27.98
CA ALA A 331 -4.13 3.74 -28.36
C ALA A 331 -3.86 3.59 -29.85
N PHE A 332 -4.39 2.53 -30.49
CA PHE A 332 -4.30 2.33 -31.92
C PHE A 332 -5.04 3.43 -32.70
N ILE A 333 -6.27 3.79 -32.26
CA ILE A 333 -7.03 4.90 -32.88
C ILE A 333 -6.27 6.22 -32.72
N MET A 334 -5.68 6.49 -31.55
CA MET A 334 -4.83 7.66 -31.31
C MET A 334 -3.62 7.68 -32.25
N LEU A 335 -2.95 6.54 -32.43
CA LEU A 335 -1.81 6.43 -33.35
C LEU A 335 -2.22 6.73 -34.78
N LEU A 336 -3.35 6.19 -35.26
CA LEU A 336 -3.88 6.49 -36.59
C LEU A 336 -4.17 7.98 -36.76
N LEU A 337 -4.80 8.62 -35.77
CA LEU A 337 -5.06 10.06 -35.80
C LEU A 337 -3.77 10.87 -35.86
N VAL A 338 -2.77 10.50 -35.07
CA VAL A 338 -1.45 11.16 -35.07
C VAL A 338 -0.78 11.06 -36.44
N VAL A 339 -0.72 9.85 -37.01
CA VAL A 339 -0.10 9.61 -38.32
C VAL A 339 -0.84 10.36 -39.43
N MET A 340 -2.18 10.35 -39.40
CA MET A 340 -3.00 11.12 -40.35
C MET A 340 -2.75 12.62 -40.23
N THR A 341 -2.77 13.17 -39.01
CA THR A 341 -2.51 14.58 -38.74
C THR A 341 -1.11 14.98 -39.20
N ALA A 342 -0.11 14.16 -38.90
CA ALA A 342 1.27 14.40 -39.31
C ALA A 342 1.43 14.39 -40.85
N SER A 343 0.81 13.43 -41.52
CA SER A 343 0.87 13.32 -42.97
C SER A 343 0.22 14.52 -43.65
N LEU A 344 -0.95 14.96 -43.16
CA LEU A 344 -1.62 16.15 -43.69
C LEU A 344 -0.84 17.41 -43.33
N GLY A 345 -0.26 17.52 -42.14
CA GLY A 345 0.60 18.61 -41.75
C GLY A 345 1.83 18.74 -42.65
N TYR A 346 2.49 17.61 -42.93
CA TYR A 346 3.59 17.58 -43.91
C TYR A 346 3.14 18.02 -45.28
N LEU A 347 2.00 17.51 -45.79
CA LEU A 347 1.47 17.84 -47.09
C LEU A 347 1.20 19.35 -47.27
N PHE A 348 0.63 20.01 -46.28
CA PHE A 348 0.22 21.41 -46.38
C PHE A 348 1.34 22.41 -46.01
N GLU A 349 2.33 21.99 -45.21
CA GLU A 349 3.31 22.91 -44.63
C GLU A 349 4.74 22.72 -45.14
N HIS A 350 5.08 21.56 -45.73
CA HIS A 350 6.46 21.29 -46.18
C HIS A 350 7.00 22.30 -47.17
N GLU A 351 6.20 22.71 -48.16
CA GLU A 351 6.66 23.74 -49.14
C GLU A 351 6.83 25.13 -48.53
N ALA A 352 6.01 25.49 -47.54
CA ALA A 352 6.02 26.80 -46.92
C ALA A 352 7.08 26.90 -45.80
N GLN A 353 7.41 25.81 -45.13
CA GLN A 353 8.39 25.74 -44.04
C GLN A 353 9.14 24.39 -44.00
N PRO A 354 10.02 24.16 -45.00
CA PRO A 354 10.72 22.89 -45.17
C PRO A 354 11.62 22.54 -43.98
N ASP A 355 12.12 23.51 -43.23
CA ASP A 355 12.98 23.30 -42.06
C ASP A 355 12.21 22.78 -40.85
N LYS A 356 10.90 23.05 -40.75
CA LYS A 356 10.06 22.66 -39.61
C LYS A 356 9.23 21.44 -39.87
N PHE A 357 8.74 21.25 -41.10
CA PHE A 357 8.05 20.08 -41.58
C PHE A 357 8.92 19.34 -42.60
N GLU A 358 10.19 19.05 -42.22
CA GLU A 358 11.18 18.44 -43.09
C GLU A 358 10.72 17.07 -43.60
N ASN A 359 10.10 16.26 -42.73
CA ASN A 359 9.66 14.92 -43.03
C ASN A 359 8.48 14.51 -42.15
N ILE A 360 7.83 13.36 -42.45
CA ILE A 360 6.71 12.86 -41.67
C ILE A 360 7.07 12.58 -40.20
N PRO A 361 8.21 11.97 -39.84
CA PRO A 361 8.62 11.83 -38.43
C PRO A 361 8.67 13.15 -37.65
N GLN A 362 9.15 14.23 -38.25
CA GLN A 362 9.15 15.56 -37.63
C GLN A 362 7.72 16.08 -37.47
N ALA A 363 6.86 15.87 -38.47
CA ALA A 363 5.44 16.20 -38.40
C ALA A 363 4.70 15.36 -37.33
N ILE A 364 5.11 14.11 -37.06
CA ILE A 364 4.55 13.28 -35.98
C ILE A 364 4.81 13.93 -34.63
N TYR A 365 6.04 14.42 -34.38
CA TYR A 365 6.34 15.15 -33.15
C TYR A 365 5.36 16.32 -32.94
N TRP A 366 5.18 17.17 -33.98
CA TRP A 366 4.23 18.29 -33.92
C TRP A 366 2.79 17.80 -33.67
N ALA A 367 2.35 16.76 -34.39
CA ALA A 367 1.00 16.22 -34.27
C ALA A 367 0.73 15.69 -32.86
N VAL A 368 1.66 14.94 -32.25
CA VAL A 368 1.54 14.45 -30.88
C VAL A 368 1.44 15.61 -29.91
N VAL A 369 2.36 16.59 -29.99
CA VAL A 369 2.39 17.75 -29.10
C VAL A 369 1.11 18.58 -29.19
N THR A 370 0.55 18.70 -30.40
CA THR A 370 -0.71 19.45 -30.65
C THR A 370 -1.93 18.70 -30.17
N LEU A 371 -2.09 17.43 -30.56
CA LEU A 371 -3.25 16.60 -30.21
C LEU A 371 -3.30 16.25 -28.72
N ALA A 372 -2.14 16.10 -28.06
CA ALA A 372 -2.05 15.92 -26.62
C ALA A 372 -2.23 17.25 -25.84
N SER A 373 -2.53 18.35 -26.51
CA SER A 373 -2.73 19.67 -25.90
C SER A 373 -1.53 20.23 -25.14
N VAL A 374 -0.30 19.77 -25.47
CA VAL A 374 0.95 20.31 -24.88
C VAL A 374 1.30 21.65 -25.53
N GLY A 375 1.38 21.70 -26.88
CA GLY A 375 1.48 22.91 -27.65
C GLY A 375 2.74 23.78 -27.39
N TYR A 376 3.95 23.21 -27.49
CA TYR A 376 5.19 23.99 -27.29
C TYR A 376 5.33 25.20 -28.23
N GLY A 377 4.73 25.16 -29.44
CA GLY A 377 4.76 26.25 -30.39
C GLY A 377 6.06 26.37 -31.20
N ASP A 378 7.01 25.48 -31.01
CA ASP A 378 8.26 25.38 -31.77
C ASP A 378 8.02 25.04 -33.25
N ILE A 379 7.04 24.16 -33.50
CA ILE A 379 6.50 23.80 -34.81
C ILE A 379 5.02 24.13 -34.81
N SER A 380 4.57 24.93 -35.81
CA SER A 380 3.16 25.27 -35.97
C SER A 380 2.84 25.60 -37.43
N PRO A 381 1.63 25.28 -37.95
CA PRO A 381 1.20 25.59 -39.30
C PRO A 381 1.10 27.07 -39.55
N ILE A 382 1.60 27.50 -40.71
CA ILE A 382 1.53 28.89 -41.18
C ILE A 382 0.58 29.07 -42.38
N THR A 383 0.37 28.00 -43.16
CA THR A 383 -0.54 28.05 -44.30
C THR A 383 -2.01 28.09 -43.89
N PRO A 384 -2.88 28.79 -44.63
CA PRO A 384 -4.32 28.78 -44.31
C PRO A 384 -4.94 27.37 -44.29
N ALA A 385 -4.52 26.47 -45.21
CA ALA A 385 -4.97 25.09 -45.27
C ALA A 385 -4.50 24.27 -44.06
N GLY A 386 -3.21 24.40 -43.69
CA GLY A 386 -2.65 23.74 -42.51
C GLY A 386 -3.33 24.19 -41.22
N ARG A 387 -3.61 25.49 -41.06
CA ARG A 387 -4.34 26.03 -39.90
C ARG A 387 -5.77 25.53 -39.81
N ALA A 388 -6.51 25.53 -40.95
CA ALA A 388 -7.89 25.05 -41.01
C ALA A 388 -7.95 23.56 -40.64
N MET A 389 -7.06 22.76 -41.23
CA MET A 389 -6.93 21.32 -40.91
C MET A 389 -6.60 21.11 -39.43
N THR A 390 -5.65 21.88 -38.87
CA THR A 390 -5.25 21.75 -37.46
C THR A 390 -6.41 22.04 -36.52
N ILE A 391 -7.26 23.02 -36.78
CA ILE A 391 -8.44 23.32 -35.97
C ILE A 391 -9.36 22.11 -35.91
N VAL A 392 -9.68 21.49 -37.06
CA VAL A 392 -10.58 20.32 -37.12
C VAL A 392 -9.98 19.13 -36.38
N LEU A 393 -8.71 18.84 -36.66
CA LEU A 393 -8.04 17.66 -36.06
C LEU A 393 -7.76 17.84 -34.57
N ALA A 394 -7.50 19.05 -34.10
CA ALA A 394 -7.35 19.35 -32.68
C ALA A 394 -8.66 19.13 -31.91
N LEU A 395 -9.80 19.54 -32.45
CA LEU A 395 -11.12 19.28 -31.85
C LEU A 395 -11.41 17.79 -31.74
N ILE A 396 -11.11 17.02 -32.79
CA ILE A 396 -11.24 15.55 -32.78
C ILE A 396 -10.23 14.96 -31.78
N GLY A 397 -9.00 15.44 -31.77
CA GLY A 397 -7.92 14.99 -30.90
C GLY A 397 -8.27 15.08 -29.41
N ILE A 398 -8.82 16.22 -28.98
CA ILE A 398 -9.25 16.40 -27.57
C ILE A 398 -10.18 15.27 -27.13
N GLY A 399 -11.17 14.92 -27.97
CA GLY A 399 -12.10 13.84 -27.65
C GLY A 399 -11.42 12.45 -27.59
N ILE A 400 -10.60 12.14 -28.60
CA ILE A 400 -9.93 10.81 -28.69
C ILE A 400 -8.89 10.63 -27.59
N PHE A 401 -8.08 11.66 -27.27
CA PHE A 401 -7.08 11.58 -26.21
C PHE A 401 -7.69 11.49 -24.80
N ALA A 402 -8.94 11.93 -24.62
CA ALA A 402 -9.66 11.78 -23.35
C ALA A 402 -10.14 10.34 -23.09
N ILE A 403 -10.33 9.51 -24.15
CA ILE A 403 -10.92 8.17 -24.04
C ILE A 403 -10.14 7.25 -23.09
N PRO A 404 -8.80 7.08 -23.19
CA PRO A 404 -8.05 6.18 -22.30
C PRO A 404 -8.17 6.57 -20.82
N ALA A 405 -8.13 7.88 -20.54
CA ALA A 405 -8.26 8.39 -19.18
C ALA A 405 -9.67 8.13 -18.60
N ALA A 406 -10.71 8.38 -19.39
CA ALA A 406 -12.09 8.13 -18.99
C ALA A 406 -12.35 6.63 -18.75
N LEU A 407 -11.85 5.76 -19.64
CA LEU A 407 -11.96 4.30 -19.51
C LEU A 407 -11.25 3.82 -18.24
N LEU A 408 -10.03 4.28 -17.97
CA LEU A 408 -9.28 3.90 -16.78
C LEU A 408 -9.98 4.35 -15.50
N SER A 409 -10.52 5.57 -15.48
CA SER A 409 -11.28 6.11 -14.34
C SER A 409 -12.55 5.28 -14.06
N SER A 410 -13.32 4.98 -15.10
CA SER A 410 -14.53 4.14 -14.98
C SER A 410 -14.19 2.73 -14.49
N ALA A 411 -13.20 2.09 -15.11
CA ALA A 411 -12.79 0.73 -14.75
C ALA A 411 -12.21 0.65 -13.32
N PHE A 412 -11.51 1.69 -12.85
CA PHE A 412 -11.04 1.76 -11.47
C PHE A 412 -12.20 1.90 -10.48
N SER A 413 -13.19 2.75 -10.79
CA SER A 413 -14.39 2.91 -10.00
C SER A 413 -15.17 1.58 -9.88
N ASP A 414 -15.30 0.85 -10.98
CA ASP A 414 -15.94 -0.46 -11.02
C ASP A 414 -15.14 -1.53 -10.26
N GLN A 415 -13.80 -1.43 -10.26
CA GLN A 415 -12.96 -2.32 -9.45
C GLN A 415 -13.16 -2.09 -7.96
N LEU A 416 -13.21 -0.83 -7.52
CA LEU A 416 -13.48 -0.50 -6.11
C LEU A 416 -14.85 -1.01 -5.66
N LYS A 417 -15.88 -0.90 -6.52
CA LYS A 417 -17.22 -1.45 -6.21
C LYS A 417 -17.14 -2.97 -6.02
N ARG A 418 -16.48 -3.68 -6.94
CA ARG A 418 -16.31 -5.14 -6.84
C ARG A 418 -15.52 -5.57 -5.60
N ASP A 419 -14.47 -4.85 -5.28
CA ASP A 419 -13.67 -5.14 -4.08
C ASP A 419 -14.52 -4.96 -2.81
N ARG A 420 -15.37 -3.93 -2.76
CA ARG A 420 -16.34 -3.71 -1.68
C ARG A 420 -17.41 -4.81 -1.62
N GLU A 421 -17.99 -5.20 -2.76
CA GLU A 421 -18.97 -6.30 -2.83
C GLU A 421 -18.35 -7.63 -2.43
N SER A 422 -17.10 -7.89 -2.83
CA SER A 422 -16.35 -9.07 -2.39
C SER A 422 -16.15 -9.10 -0.88
N LEU A 423 -15.85 -7.95 -0.27
CA LEU A 423 -15.74 -7.83 1.20
C LEU A 423 -17.07 -8.12 1.88
N VAL A 424 -18.20 -7.59 1.36
CA VAL A 424 -19.54 -7.88 1.89
C VAL A 424 -19.84 -9.38 1.85
N ASN A 425 -19.55 -10.03 0.72
CA ASN A 425 -19.76 -11.49 0.58
C ASN A 425 -18.89 -12.28 1.56
N THR A 426 -17.65 -11.85 1.78
CA THR A 426 -16.75 -12.49 2.75
C THR A 426 -17.25 -12.29 4.18
N ILE A 427 -17.73 -11.07 4.52
CA ILE A 427 -18.35 -10.78 5.82
C ILE A 427 -19.60 -11.65 6.01
N TYR A 428 -20.41 -11.81 4.95
CA TYR A 428 -21.60 -12.68 4.98
C TYR A 428 -21.23 -14.14 5.27
N GLU A 429 -20.19 -14.67 4.61
CA GLU A 429 -19.69 -16.04 4.86
C GLU A 429 -19.17 -16.19 6.30
N MET A 430 -18.47 -15.19 6.84
CA MET A 430 -17.96 -15.17 8.21
C MET A 430 -19.10 -15.12 9.26
N LEU A 431 -20.19 -14.42 8.92
CA LEU A 431 -21.38 -14.33 9.79
C LEU A 431 -22.28 -15.57 9.73
N ALA A 432 -21.93 -16.60 8.96
CA ALA A 432 -22.78 -17.79 8.79
C ALA A 432 -23.04 -18.55 10.09
N ASP A 433 -22.11 -18.55 11.04
CA ASP A 433 -22.25 -19.15 12.37
C ASP A 433 -22.87 -18.19 13.43
N GLY A 434 -23.12 -16.93 13.06
CA GLY A 434 -23.73 -15.90 13.91
C GLY A 434 -22.76 -15.12 14.80
N HIS A 435 -21.47 -15.42 14.74
CA HIS A 435 -20.44 -14.74 15.53
C HIS A 435 -19.21 -14.45 14.67
N LEU A 436 -18.57 -13.29 14.87
CA LEU A 436 -17.28 -12.99 14.27
C LEU A 436 -16.15 -13.38 15.23
N ASP A 437 -15.28 -14.26 14.79
CA ASP A 437 -14.08 -14.65 15.51
C ASP A 437 -13.05 -13.49 15.49
N GLN A 438 -12.16 -13.42 16.48
CA GLN A 438 -11.17 -12.34 16.58
C GLN A 438 -10.27 -12.24 15.34
N LYS A 439 -10.01 -13.36 14.66
CA LYS A 439 -9.27 -13.42 13.39
C LYS A 439 -10.06 -12.83 12.22
N GLU A 440 -11.36 -13.01 12.20
CA GLU A 440 -12.28 -12.47 11.18
C GLU A 440 -12.42 -10.97 11.33
N ILE A 441 -12.53 -10.48 12.56
CA ILE A 441 -12.52 -9.05 12.90
C ILE A 441 -11.21 -8.40 12.42
N GLU A 442 -10.06 -9.04 12.68
CA GLU A 442 -8.76 -8.53 12.24
C GLU A 442 -8.63 -8.52 10.71
N TYR A 443 -9.16 -9.54 10.03
CA TYR A 443 -9.24 -9.60 8.57
C TYR A 443 -10.10 -8.45 8.01
N ILE A 444 -11.31 -8.23 8.55
CA ILE A 444 -12.21 -7.15 8.14
C ILE A 444 -11.52 -5.80 8.34
N LYS A 445 -10.89 -5.55 9.48
CA LYS A 445 -10.14 -4.31 9.76
C LYS A 445 -8.98 -4.10 8.78
N THR A 446 -8.26 -5.16 8.44
CA THR A 446 -7.11 -5.10 7.52
C THR A 446 -7.56 -4.81 6.09
N GLU A 447 -8.59 -5.51 5.63
CA GLU A 447 -9.13 -5.35 4.28
C GLU A 447 -9.86 -4.01 4.11
N SER A 448 -10.56 -3.54 5.14
CA SER A 448 -11.18 -2.22 5.16
C SER A 448 -10.14 -1.08 5.05
N LYS A 449 -9.00 -1.21 5.75
CA LYS A 449 -7.89 -0.26 5.59
C LYS A 449 -7.30 -0.30 4.18
N ARG A 450 -7.19 -1.48 3.57
CA ARG A 450 -6.74 -1.63 2.18
C ARG A 450 -7.67 -0.93 1.19
N LEU A 451 -8.98 -1.00 1.44
CA LEU A 451 -10.02 -0.36 0.62
C LEU A 451 -10.27 1.10 0.99
N HIS A 452 -9.53 1.64 1.96
CA HIS A 452 -9.71 3.00 2.50
C HIS A 452 -11.15 3.28 2.94
N LEU A 453 -11.79 2.29 3.57
CA LEU A 453 -13.13 2.43 4.11
C LEU A 453 -13.09 3.17 5.45
N THR A 454 -14.05 4.07 5.64
CA THR A 454 -14.31 4.71 6.94
C THR A 454 -15.04 3.74 7.87
N ASP A 455 -15.00 4.01 9.17
CA ASP A 455 -15.69 3.16 10.16
C ASP A 455 -17.22 3.15 9.93
N GLU A 456 -17.79 4.27 9.45
CA GLU A 456 -19.18 4.35 9.04
C GLU A 456 -19.49 3.46 7.82
N GLU A 457 -18.60 3.42 6.83
CA GLU A 457 -18.75 2.54 5.66
C GLU A 457 -18.63 1.06 6.07
N ILE A 458 -17.73 0.72 6.99
CA ILE A 458 -17.60 -0.65 7.52
C ILE A 458 -18.89 -1.07 8.21
N LYS A 459 -19.48 -0.19 9.04
CA LYS A 459 -20.76 -0.42 9.69
C LYS A 459 -21.87 -0.68 8.66
N LEU A 460 -21.98 0.16 7.65
CA LEU A 460 -22.95 -0.01 6.57
C LEU A 460 -22.77 -1.34 5.82
N LEU A 461 -21.53 -1.81 5.62
CA LEU A 461 -21.26 -3.08 4.96
C LEU A 461 -21.68 -4.27 5.84
N ILE A 462 -21.42 -4.20 7.15
CA ILE A 462 -21.85 -5.23 8.12
C ILE A 462 -23.37 -5.26 8.23
N ASP A 463 -24.03 -4.11 8.35
CA ASP A 463 -25.49 -4.00 8.38
C ASP A 463 -26.12 -4.53 7.09
N LYS A 464 -25.44 -4.33 5.95
CA LYS A 464 -25.88 -4.89 4.67
C LYS A 464 -25.76 -6.41 4.67
N ALA A 465 -24.64 -6.96 5.13
CA ALA A 465 -24.42 -8.39 5.22
C ALA A 465 -25.43 -9.06 6.19
N ASN A 466 -25.69 -8.44 7.33
CA ASN A 466 -26.70 -8.91 8.28
C ASN A 466 -28.11 -8.90 7.67
N ARG A 467 -28.50 -7.82 7.01
CA ARG A 467 -29.82 -7.73 6.34
C ARG A 467 -29.98 -8.77 5.24
N GLU A 468 -28.95 -9.01 4.43
CA GLU A 468 -28.96 -10.04 3.40
C GLU A 468 -29.10 -11.43 4.02
N ARG A 469 -28.48 -11.67 5.18
CA ARG A 469 -28.62 -12.93 5.93
C ARG A 469 -30.06 -13.09 6.46
N GLU A 470 -30.62 -12.07 7.13
CA GLU A 470 -31.99 -12.10 7.65
C GLU A 470 -33.01 -12.35 6.53
N LEU A 471 -32.83 -11.70 5.37
CA LEU A 471 -33.67 -11.93 4.20
C LEU A 471 -33.56 -13.37 3.68
N MET A 472 -32.40 -14.01 3.77
CA MET A 472 -32.21 -15.40 3.37
C MET A 472 -32.89 -16.36 4.35
N ASP A 473 -32.76 -16.10 5.65
CA ASP A 473 -33.43 -16.91 6.68
C ASP A 473 -34.95 -16.76 6.57
N ASP A 474 -35.45 -15.56 6.29
CA ASP A 474 -36.89 -15.30 6.06
C ASP A 474 -37.42 -15.96 4.78
N VAL A 475 -36.64 -15.97 3.69
CA VAL A 475 -37.03 -16.64 2.44
C VAL A 475 -37.10 -18.16 2.61
N ALA A 476 -36.25 -18.72 3.46
CA ALA A 476 -36.29 -20.16 3.79
C ALA A 476 -37.54 -20.54 4.62
N VAL A 477 -38.20 -19.57 5.25
CA VAL A 477 -39.32 -19.79 6.19
C VAL A 477 -40.67 -19.32 5.64
N LEU A 478 -40.72 -18.47 4.59
CA LEU A 478 -41.98 -17.90 4.07
C LEU A 478 -42.81 -18.94 3.29
N PRO A 479 -44.01 -19.35 3.79
CA PRO A 479 -44.90 -20.19 3.01
C PRO A 479 -45.47 -19.39 1.84
N LEU A 480 -45.25 -19.87 0.61
CA LEU A 480 -45.61 -19.23 -0.65
C LEU A 480 -47.11 -18.86 -0.79
N HIS A 481 -47.99 -19.57 -0.09
CA HIS A 481 -49.43 -19.27 -0.08
C HIS A 481 -49.78 -17.91 0.56
N LYS A 482 -48.95 -17.40 1.51
CA LYS A 482 -49.11 -16.07 2.10
C LYS A 482 -48.68 -14.94 1.14
N ILE A 483 -47.73 -15.25 0.24
CA ILE A 483 -47.23 -14.31 -0.77
C ILE A 483 -48.25 -14.18 -1.91
N ALA A 484 -48.92 -15.27 -2.32
CA ALA A 484 -49.92 -15.30 -3.38
C ALA A 484 -51.24 -14.60 -3.01
N ALA A 485 -51.53 -14.42 -1.71
CA ALA A 485 -52.77 -13.78 -1.24
C ALA A 485 -52.76 -12.25 -1.27
N ASN A 486 -51.59 -11.62 -1.43
CA ASN A 486 -51.42 -10.17 -1.45
C ASN A 486 -50.91 -9.69 -2.80
N THR A 487 -51.82 -9.41 -3.77
CA THR A 487 -51.74 -8.50 -4.94
C THR A 487 -50.36 -8.22 -5.64
N GLU A 488 -50.44 -7.70 -6.85
CA GLU A 488 -49.37 -7.38 -7.83
C GLU A 488 -48.02 -6.86 -7.26
N HIS A 489 -48.02 -6.18 -6.13
CA HIS A 489 -46.84 -5.68 -5.45
C HIS A 489 -45.94 -6.82 -4.90
N SER A 490 -46.57 -7.94 -4.50
CA SER A 490 -45.87 -9.13 -4.01
C SER A 490 -45.14 -9.89 -5.12
N ILE A 491 -45.64 -9.84 -6.35
CA ILE A 491 -45.04 -10.51 -7.50
C ILE A 491 -43.75 -9.82 -7.95
N GLU A 492 -43.69 -8.48 -7.91
CA GLU A 492 -42.49 -7.73 -8.23
C GLU A 492 -41.40 -7.91 -7.16
N HIS A 493 -41.77 -7.89 -5.88
CA HIS A 493 -40.87 -8.17 -4.77
C HIS A 493 -40.34 -9.60 -4.84
N PHE A 494 -41.20 -10.57 -5.20
CA PHE A 494 -40.82 -11.97 -5.37
C PHE A 494 -39.92 -12.18 -6.59
N LYS A 495 -40.13 -11.46 -7.71
CA LYS A 495 -39.21 -11.46 -8.86
C LYS A 495 -37.84 -10.88 -8.50
N HIS A 496 -37.82 -9.86 -7.65
CA HIS A 496 -36.58 -9.27 -7.15
C HIS A 496 -35.82 -10.23 -6.23
N LEU A 497 -36.52 -10.90 -5.29
CA LEU A 497 -35.95 -11.94 -4.44
C LEU A 497 -35.44 -13.15 -5.23
N LEU A 498 -36.17 -13.62 -6.26
CA LEU A 498 -35.71 -14.64 -7.17
C LEU A 498 -34.49 -14.22 -7.98
N GLY A 499 -34.38 -12.95 -8.33
CA GLY A 499 -33.19 -12.37 -8.96
C GLY A 499 -31.96 -12.44 -8.04
N GLN A 500 -32.15 -12.12 -6.76
CA GLN A 500 -31.08 -12.21 -5.75
C GLN A 500 -30.70 -13.65 -5.45
N VAL A 501 -31.67 -14.57 -5.25
CA VAL A 501 -31.40 -16.01 -5.07
C VAL A 501 -30.71 -16.63 -6.30
N ARG A 502 -30.95 -16.11 -7.51
CA ARG A 502 -30.25 -16.53 -8.73
C ARG A 502 -28.80 -16.08 -8.80
N GLN A 503 -28.44 -14.97 -8.15
CA GLN A 503 -27.06 -14.51 -8.00
C GLN A 503 -26.26 -15.37 -7.00
N LEU A 504 -26.93 -16.00 -6.06
CA LEU A 504 -26.32 -16.88 -5.05
C LEU A 504 -26.23 -18.33 -5.59
N SER A 505 -25.36 -18.62 -6.50
CA SER A 505 -24.90 -19.95 -7.01
C SER A 505 -25.74 -21.23 -6.72
N LEU A 506 -26.75 -21.17 -5.87
CA LEU A 506 -27.68 -22.24 -5.51
C LEU A 506 -28.62 -22.64 -6.65
N LEU A 507 -28.85 -21.74 -7.62
CA LEU A 507 -29.74 -21.95 -8.76
C LEU A 507 -29.00 -22.32 -10.07
N THR A 508 -27.69 -22.48 -10.05
CA THR A 508 -26.91 -22.91 -11.23
C THR A 508 -27.13 -24.38 -11.56
N ASP A 509 -27.63 -25.17 -10.60
CA ASP A 509 -27.91 -26.58 -10.77
C ASP A 509 -29.42 -26.84 -10.57
N GLN A 510 -30.17 -26.80 -11.66
CA GLN A 510 -31.64 -26.96 -11.69
C GLN A 510 -32.09 -28.29 -11.02
N ALA A 511 -31.26 -29.34 -11.10
CA ALA A 511 -31.55 -30.64 -10.49
C ALA A 511 -31.45 -30.59 -8.95
N LYS A 512 -30.49 -29.86 -8.41
CA LYS A 512 -30.34 -29.67 -6.96
C LYS A 512 -31.44 -28.81 -6.38
N PHE A 513 -31.84 -27.76 -7.09
CA PHE A 513 -32.95 -26.89 -6.70
C PHE A 513 -34.27 -27.69 -6.67
N GLN A 514 -34.54 -28.49 -7.71
CA GLN A 514 -35.71 -29.36 -7.76
C GLN A 514 -35.73 -30.37 -6.59
N ALA A 515 -34.60 -31.03 -6.33
CA ALA A 515 -34.47 -31.96 -5.23
C ALA A 515 -34.65 -31.28 -3.85
N ALA A 516 -34.20 -30.03 -3.69
CA ALA A 516 -34.40 -29.27 -2.46
C ALA A 516 -35.88 -28.88 -2.24
N ILE A 517 -36.63 -28.55 -3.28
CA ILE A 517 -38.06 -28.28 -3.22
C ILE A 517 -38.82 -29.54 -2.85
N ASP A 518 -38.55 -30.66 -3.53
CA ASP A 518 -39.26 -31.92 -3.36
C ASP A 518 -39.01 -32.55 -1.98
N ASN A 519 -37.81 -32.36 -1.42
CA ASN A 519 -37.43 -32.89 -0.10
C ASN A 519 -37.71 -31.91 1.06
N SER A 520 -38.29 -30.74 0.82
CA SER A 520 -38.58 -29.77 1.87
C SER A 520 -39.86 -30.17 2.62
N ASP A 521 -39.75 -30.52 3.89
CA ASP A 521 -40.88 -30.80 4.79
C ASP A 521 -41.64 -29.51 5.22
N ARG A 522 -41.08 -28.33 4.89
CA ARG A 522 -41.65 -27.02 5.25
C ARG A 522 -42.54 -26.42 4.18
N LEU A 523 -42.51 -26.94 2.95
CA LEU A 523 -43.34 -26.50 1.85
C LEU A 523 -44.61 -27.36 1.73
N THR A 524 -45.75 -26.73 1.55
CA THR A 524 -46.98 -27.44 1.24
C THR A 524 -46.95 -28.00 -0.20
N GLU A 525 -47.78 -29.01 -0.48
CA GLU A 525 -47.89 -29.58 -1.84
C GLU A 525 -48.27 -28.52 -2.90
N THR A 526 -49.03 -27.48 -2.48
CA THR A 526 -49.41 -26.36 -3.35
C THR A 526 -48.22 -25.46 -3.60
N ASP A 527 -47.38 -25.20 -2.60
CA ASP A 527 -46.16 -24.40 -2.72
C ASP A 527 -45.15 -25.10 -3.63
N LYS A 528 -44.96 -26.40 -3.49
CA LYS A 528 -44.07 -27.21 -4.35
C LYS A 528 -44.50 -27.13 -5.82
N LYS A 529 -45.82 -27.25 -6.12
CA LYS A 529 -46.36 -27.12 -7.46
C LYS A 529 -46.12 -25.73 -8.06
N LEU A 530 -46.25 -24.67 -7.23
CA LEU A 530 -46.03 -23.29 -7.66
C LEU A 530 -44.55 -23.05 -7.98
N TRP A 531 -43.66 -23.52 -7.15
CA TRP A 531 -42.22 -23.45 -7.39
C TRP A 531 -41.80 -24.20 -8.65
N ASN A 532 -42.35 -25.37 -8.90
CA ASN A 532 -42.09 -26.17 -10.09
C ASN A 532 -42.59 -25.47 -11.37
N MET A 533 -43.74 -24.81 -11.33
CA MET A 533 -44.22 -24.00 -12.46
C MET A 533 -43.30 -22.80 -12.75
N ILE A 534 -42.82 -22.12 -11.73
CA ILE A 534 -41.91 -20.98 -11.90
C ILE A 534 -40.56 -21.42 -12.48
N ALA A 535 -40.03 -22.54 -11.99
CA ALA A 535 -38.78 -23.13 -12.51
C ALA A 535 -38.90 -23.54 -14.00
N LEU A 536 -40.04 -24.11 -14.41
CA LEU A 536 -40.35 -24.47 -15.79
C LEU A 536 -40.50 -23.25 -16.71
N GLN A 537 -41.16 -22.18 -16.26
CA GLN A 537 -41.29 -20.93 -17.04
C GLN A 537 -39.93 -20.27 -17.29
N GLN A 538 -39.00 -20.37 -16.36
CA GLN A 538 -37.66 -19.80 -16.54
C GLN A 538 -36.75 -20.63 -17.46
N SER A 539 -36.98 -21.94 -17.57
CA SER A 539 -36.26 -22.79 -18.52
C SER A 539 -36.72 -22.61 -19.97
N SER A 540 -37.97 -22.14 -20.20
CA SER A 540 -38.51 -21.87 -21.52
C SER A 540 -38.20 -20.47 -22.07
N SER A 541 -37.61 -19.59 -21.24
CA SER A 541 -37.21 -18.22 -21.65
C SER A 541 -35.72 -18.09 -21.99
N LYS A 542 -34.99 -19.20 -22.06
CA LYS A 542 -33.65 -19.32 -22.65
C LYS A 542 -33.76 -19.92 -24.06
#